data_2bbe31ca6138bef6112166aabc1940e5
#
_entry.id   2bbe31ca6138bef6112166aabc1940e5
#
_cell.length_a   1.000
_cell.length_b   1.000
_cell.length_c   1.000
_cell.angle_alpha   90.00
_cell.angle_beta   90.00
_cell.angle_gamma   90.00
#
_symmetry.space_group_name_H-M   'P 1'
#
loop_
_entity.id
_entity.type
_entity.pdbx_description
1 polymer ?
#
loop_
_entity_poly.entity_id
_entity_poly.type
_entity_poly.pdbx_seq_one_letter_code
_entity_poly.pdbx_strand_id
1 'polypeptide(L)'
;AVAGNIAIDTVKKIDGEKITGTFPRKKILLAQTPQAFQVGILKKAYREAAKKKHIFTDESSLIEAIGVTPHWIPASPLNRKITTRDDLDWMHAMLAQPRTAIATDSHAFDTKGTLRLAGITIKKLPKLHANSDGDVALHALATAISQALGQGSLGTFADEIVVTGITSSKQFLKPLLAELKKQSLVIGHLGLHFECKIPKIDPLVISIKKSLSEILHISAEQIGITVTSGEGLTAFGKGKGIHCTAVVTLWRK
;
A
#
# COMPACT_ATOMS: atom_id res chain seq x y z
N ALA A 1 -30.46 -3.83 -25.75
CA ALA A 1 -30.29 -4.10 -24.32
C ALA A 1 -29.25 -3.15 -23.73
N VAL A 2 -29.47 -2.69 -22.51
CA VAL A 2 -28.61 -1.77 -21.77
C VAL A 2 -28.17 -2.47 -20.48
N ALA A 3 -26.88 -2.57 -20.24
CA ALA A 3 -26.37 -3.05 -18.97
C ALA A 3 -26.62 -1.98 -17.89
N GLY A 4 -26.99 -2.38 -16.66
CA GLY A 4 -27.18 -1.41 -15.59
C GLY A 4 -27.49 -2.01 -14.23
N ASN A 5 -27.54 -1.15 -13.22
CA ASN A 5 -27.87 -1.48 -11.83
C ASN A 5 -28.95 -0.54 -11.30
N ILE A 6 -29.82 -1.07 -10.46
CA ILE A 6 -30.77 -0.23 -9.70
C ILE A 6 -29.98 0.63 -8.71
N ALA A 7 -30.36 1.90 -8.60
CA ALA A 7 -29.70 2.83 -7.67
C ALA A 7 -29.78 2.32 -6.22
N ILE A 8 -28.63 2.21 -5.58
CA ILE A 8 -28.50 1.79 -4.19
C ILE A 8 -28.68 3.00 -3.26
N ASP A 9 -28.10 4.14 -3.63
CA ASP A 9 -28.14 5.37 -2.86
C ASP A 9 -29.51 6.05 -3.01
N THR A 10 -29.82 6.95 -2.06
CA THR A 10 -31.01 7.80 -2.15
C THR A 10 -30.77 8.88 -3.20
N VAL A 11 -31.55 8.86 -4.27
CA VAL A 11 -31.47 9.84 -5.38
C VAL A 11 -32.33 11.05 -5.07
N LYS A 12 -31.71 12.23 -5.00
CA LYS A 12 -32.38 13.51 -4.75
C LYS A 12 -32.56 14.31 -6.02
N LYS A 13 -33.70 14.99 -6.13
CA LYS A 13 -33.91 16.06 -7.11
C LYS A 13 -33.33 17.35 -6.52
N ILE A 14 -32.54 18.07 -7.30
CA ILE A 14 -31.95 19.35 -6.89
C ILE A 14 -32.33 20.48 -7.82
N ASP A 15 -32.37 21.70 -7.29
CA ASP A 15 -32.45 22.95 -8.03
C ASP A 15 -31.45 23.94 -7.41
N GLY A 16 -30.34 24.18 -8.13
CA GLY A 16 -29.16 24.82 -7.57
C GLY A 16 -28.63 24.01 -6.37
N GLU A 17 -28.47 24.66 -5.22
CA GLU A 17 -28.03 24.04 -3.97
C GLU A 17 -29.16 23.43 -3.11
N LYS A 18 -30.42 23.55 -3.56
CA LYS A 18 -31.60 23.11 -2.79
C LYS A 18 -32.06 21.72 -3.21
N ILE A 19 -32.34 20.86 -2.21
CA ILE A 19 -33.01 19.59 -2.45
C ILE A 19 -34.52 19.84 -2.57
N THR A 20 -35.12 19.50 -3.73
CA THR A 20 -36.52 19.72 -4.04
C THR A 20 -37.36 18.45 -4.01
N GLY A 21 -36.74 17.29 -3.83
CA GLY A 21 -37.49 16.03 -3.76
C GLY A 21 -36.60 14.80 -3.69
N THR A 22 -37.22 13.63 -3.64
CA THR A 22 -36.56 12.33 -3.62
C THR A 22 -37.19 11.42 -4.67
N PHE A 23 -36.36 10.78 -5.48
CA PHE A 23 -36.82 9.78 -6.43
C PHE A 23 -36.94 8.40 -5.77
N PRO A 24 -37.95 7.59 -6.12
CA PRO A 24 -38.00 6.19 -5.68
C PRO A 24 -36.86 5.40 -6.31
N ARG A 25 -35.78 5.15 -5.56
CA ARG A 25 -34.55 4.53 -6.08
C ARG A 25 -34.76 3.19 -6.79
N LYS A 26 -35.79 2.40 -6.38
CA LYS A 26 -36.17 1.14 -7.04
C LYS A 26 -36.62 1.29 -8.49
N LYS A 27 -36.95 2.52 -8.92
CA LYS A 27 -37.35 2.87 -10.31
C LYS A 27 -36.23 3.62 -11.06
N ILE A 28 -35.04 3.73 -10.47
CA ILE A 28 -33.89 4.42 -11.09
C ILE A 28 -32.88 3.37 -11.48
N LEU A 29 -32.62 3.30 -12.78
CA LEU A 29 -31.54 2.49 -13.35
C LEU A 29 -30.32 3.39 -13.59
N LEU A 30 -29.18 2.99 -13.07
CA LEU A 30 -27.89 3.54 -13.43
C LEU A 30 -27.37 2.78 -14.64
N ALA A 31 -27.51 3.38 -15.81
CA ALA A 31 -27.10 2.78 -17.08
C ALA A 31 -25.58 2.65 -17.16
N GLN A 32 -25.15 1.50 -17.62
CA GLN A 32 -23.73 1.16 -17.81
C GLN A 32 -23.46 0.79 -19.27
N THR A 33 -22.24 0.47 -19.59
CA THR A 33 -21.82 -0.16 -20.83
C THR A 33 -21.49 -1.65 -20.56
N PRO A 34 -21.63 -2.56 -21.55
CA PRO A 34 -22.01 -2.29 -22.96
C PRO A 34 -23.50 -2.00 -23.15
N GLN A 35 -23.80 -1.28 -24.23
CA GLN A 35 -25.17 -1.10 -24.75
C GLN A 35 -25.26 -1.71 -26.14
N ALA A 36 -26.24 -2.56 -26.41
CA ALA A 36 -26.36 -3.30 -27.65
C ALA A 36 -27.73 -3.04 -28.29
N PHE A 37 -27.75 -2.65 -29.57
CA PHE A 37 -28.95 -2.38 -30.34
C PHE A 37 -28.85 -2.97 -31.74
N GLN A 38 -30.02 -3.23 -32.35
CA GLN A 38 -30.05 -3.56 -33.77
C GLN A 38 -29.52 -2.40 -34.61
N VAL A 39 -28.60 -2.69 -35.53
CA VAL A 39 -27.92 -1.66 -36.34
C VAL A 39 -28.90 -0.76 -37.11
N GLY A 40 -29.98 -1.33 -37.65
CA GLY A 40 -31.03 -0.54 -38.36
C GLY A 40 -31.70 0.49 -37.46
N ILE A 41 -32.07 0.10 -36.24
CA ILE A 41 -32.70 0.97 -35.25
C ILE A 41 -31.72 2.07 -34.80
N LEU A 42 -30.48 1.68 -34.50
CA LEU A 42 -29.45 2.63 -34.07
C LEU A 42 -29.17 3.69 -35.15
N LYS A 43 -29.00 3.26 -36.41
CA LYS A 43 -28.82 4.18 -37.53
C LYS A 43 -30.00 5.14 -37.73
N LYS A 44 -31.25 4.67 -37.52
CA LYS A 44 -32.42 5.52 -37.57
C LYS A 44 -32.39 6.55 -36.42
N ALA A 45 -32.06 6.13 -35.20
CA ALA A 45 -31.99 7.01 -34.05
C ALA A 45 -30.96 8.13 -34.24
N TYR A 46 -29.76 7.82 -34.72
CA TYR A 46 -28.74 8.84 -35.04
C TYR A 46 -29.19 9.83 -36.12
N ARG A 47 -29.88 9.37 -37.18
CA ARG A 47 -30.43 10.28 -38.21
C ARG A 47 -31.45 11.23 -37.67
N GLU A 48 -32.35 10.76 -36.79
CA GLU A 48 -33.38 11.61 -36.18
C GLU A 48 -32.77 12.55 -35.12
N ALA A 49 -31.78 12.09 -34.36
CA ALA A 49 -31.09 12.93 -33.39
C ALA A 49 -30.33 14.10 -34.05
N ALA A 50 -29.73 13.86 -35.23
CA ALA A 50 -29.02 14.91 -35.98
C ALA A 50 -29.93 16.09 -36.41
N LYS A 51 -31.24 15.88 -36.45
CA LYS A 51 -32.23 16.92 -36.73
C LYS A 51 -32.64 17.76 -35.50
N LYS A 52 -32.25 17.28 -34.30
CA LYS A 52 -32.67 17.91 -33.02
C LYS A 52 -31.46 18.61 -32.38
N LYS A 53 -31.68 19.82 -31.86
CA LYS A 53 -30.69 20.53 -31.01
C LYS A 53 -30.69 19.99 -29.57
N HIS A 54 -30.64 18.66 -29.39
CA HIS A 54 -30.69 18.04 -28.07
C HIS A 54 -29.40 17.21 -27.86
N ILE A 55 -28.82 17.34 -26.67
CA ILE A 55 -27.65 16.56 -26.29
C ILE A 55 -28.16 15.27 -25.66
N PHE A 56 -27.83 14.14 -26.27
CA PHE A 56 -28.10 12.81 -25.74
C PHE A 56 -26.88 12.34 -24.93
N THR A 57 -27.12 11.69 -23.81
CA THR A 57 -26.07 11.26 -22.88
C THR A 57 -25.53 9.88 -23.19
N ASP A 58 -26.35 9.05 -23.86
CA ASP A 58 -26.00 7.68 -24.28
C ASP A 58 -26.88 7.22 -25.46
N GLU A 59 -26.56 6.03 -26.00
CA GLU A 59 -27.29 5.44 -27.11
C GLU A 59 -28.73 5.03 -26.73
N SER A 60 -28.97 4.66 -25.46
CA SER A 60 -30.33 4.32 -25.04
C SER A 60 -31.26 5.51 -25.12
N SER A 61 -30.80 6.68 -24.76
CA SER A 61 -31.59 7.93 -24.89
C SER A 61 -31.91 8.31 -26.34
N LEU A 62 -31.00 8.00 -27.28
CA LEU A 62 -31.29 8.13 -28.72
C LEU A 62 -32.41 7.20 -29.18
N ILE A 63 -32.37 5.94 -28.71
CA ILE A 63 -33.40 4.93 -29.04
C ILE A 63 -34.77 5.31 -28.45
N GLU A 64 -34.79 5.78 -27.21
CA GLU A 64 -36.02 6.28 -26.55
C GLU A 64 -36.63 7.46 -27.31
N ALA A 65 -35.79 8.38 -27.82
CA ALA A 65 -36.25 9.56 -28.56
C ALA A 65 -36.95 9.26 -29.90
N ILE A 66 -36.79 8.05 -30.44
CA ILE A 66 -37.53 7.55 -31.61
C ILE A 66 -38.70 6.64 -31.26
N GLY A 67 -39.08 6.56 -29.97
CA GLY A 67 -40.24 5.81 -29.49
C GLY A 67 -39.98 4.30 -29.30
N VAL A 68 -38.71 3.86 -29.26
CA VAL A 68 -38.35 2.47 -29.00
C VAL A 68 -37.93 2.34 -27.53
N THR A 69 -38.50 1.40 -26.80
CA THR A 69 -38.18 1.14 -25.40
C THR A 69 -37.08 0.10 -25.31
N PRO A 70 -35.87 0.48 -24.83
CA PRO A 70 -34.79 -0.50 -24.62
C PRO A 70 -35.06 -1.37 -23.39
N HIS A 71 -34.67 -2.64 -23.47
CA HIS A 71 -34.59 -3.53 -22.31
C HIS A 71 -33.27 -3.35 -21.59
N TRP A 72 -33.29 -3.46 -20.26
CA TRP A 72 -32.08 -3.48 -19.48
C TRP A 72 -31.78 -4.89 -18.95
N ILE A 73 -30.52 -5.16 -18.68
CA ILE A 73 -30.03 -6.39 -18.07
C ILE A 73 -29.20 -6.06 -16.83
N PRO A 74 -29.32 -6.84 -15.74
CA PRO A 74 -28.50 -6.64 -14.56
C PRO A 74 -27.02 -6.78 -14.88
N ALA A 75 -26.22 -5.85 -14.36
CA ALA A 75 -24.78 -5.90 -14.47
C ALA A 75 -24.09 -5.80 -13.09
N SER A 76 -22.81 -6.16 -13.02
CA SER A 76 -22.06 -6.07 -11.78
C SER A 76 -21.89 -4.62 -11.34
N PRO A 77 -22.01 -4.29 -10.04
CA PRO A 77 -21.62 -2.98 -9.51
C PRO A 77 -20.15 -2.64 -9.74
N LEU A 78 -19.30 -3.67 -9.97
CA LEU A 78 -17.88 -3.50 -10.30
C LEU A 78 -17.66 -3.07 -11.77
N ASN A 79 -18.69 -3.14 -12.62
CA ASN A 79 -18.63 -2.65 -14.00
C ASN A 79 -18.71 -1.12 -14.02
N ARG A 80 -17.66 -0.46 -13.53
CA ARG A 80 -17.57 1.01 -13.46
C ARG A 80 -16.92 1.56 -14.73
N LYS A 81 -17.46 2.65 -15.23
CA LYS A 81 -16.84 3.45 -16.28
C LYS A 81 -15.83 4.42 -15.63
N ILE A 82 -14.61 4.43 -16.12
CA ILE A 82 -13.59 5.39 -15.70
C ILE A 82 -13.80 6.68 -16.47
N THR A 83 -14.26 7.73 -15.81
CA THR A 83 -14.57 9.02 -16.41
C THR A 83 -13.93 10.20 -15.71
N THR A 84 -13.62 10.04 -14.43
CA THR A 84 -13.01 11.06 -13.58
C THR A 84 -11.64 10.61 -13.10
N ARG A 85 -10.86 11.54 -12.54
CA ARG A 85 -9.61 11.21 -11.89
C ARG A 85 -9.82 10.30 -10.69
N ASP A 86 -10.87 10.54 -9.92
CA ASP A 86 -11.22 9.73 -8.75
C ASP A 86 -11.57 8.29 -9.12
N ASP A 87 -12.25 8.06 -10.27
CA ASP A 87 -12.49 6.70 -10.78
C ASP A 87 -11.18 5.98 -11.09
N LEU A 88 -10.22 6.68 -11.69
CA LEU A 88 -8.91 6.12 -12.02
C LEU A 88 -8.12 5.79 -10.75
N ASP A 89 -8.11 6.68 -9.78
CA ASP A 89 -7.41 6.49 -8.51
C ASP A 89 -8.04 5.34 -7.71
N TRP A 90 -9.38 5.22 -7.72
CA TRP A 90 -10.09 4.07 -7.17
C TRP A 90 -9.70 2.76 -7.86
N MET A 91 -9.63 2.72 -9.20
CA MET A 91 -9.21 1.54 -9.94
C MET A 91 -7.75 1.18 -9.62
N HIS A 92 -6.85 2.15 -9.56
CA HIS A 92 -5.46 1.92 -9.18
C HIS A 92 -5.36 1.30 -7.79
N ALA A 93 -6.14 1.80 -6.82
CA ALA A 93 -6.18 1.24 -5.47
C ALA A 93 -6.71 -0.21 -5.45
N MET A 94 -7.73 -0.51 -6.24
CA MET A 94 -8.30 -1.86 -6.35
C MET A 94 -7.38 -2.86 -7.04
N LEU A 95 -6.56 -2.41 -8.00
CA LEU A 95 -5.62 -3.24 -8.76
C LEU A 95 -4.21 -3.23 -8.17
N ALA A 96 -3.95 -2.37 -7.20
CA ALA A 96 -2.65 -2.29 -6.56
C ALA A 96 -2.33 -3.59 -5.83
N GLN A 97 -1.34 -4.33 -6.34
CA GLN A 97 -0.81 -5.49 -5.64
C GLN A 97 0.27 -5.04 -4.66
N PRO A 98 0.23 -5.52 -3.41
CA PRO A 98 1.28 -5.24 -2.45
C PRO A 98 2.59 -5.87 -2.91
N ARG A 99 3.70 -5.19 -2.67
CA ARG A 99 5.04 -5.77 -2.80
C ARG A 99 5.50 -6.19 -1.43
N THR A 100 5.69 -7.48 -1.24
CA THR A 100 6.20 -8.01 0.03
C THR A 100 7.61 -8.55 -0.18
N ALA A 101 8.50 -8.22 0.74
CA ALA A 101 9.87 -8.69 0.74
C ALA A 101 10.29 -9.10 2.15
N ILE A 102 11.26 -10.00 2.20
CA ILE A 102 11.87 -10.52 3.44
C ILE A 102 13.37 -10.41 3.33
N ALA A 103 14.01 -9.95 4.40
CA ALA A 103 15.46 -9.99 4.51
C ALA A 103 15.88 -10.31 5.94
N THR A 104 17.10 -10.78 6.08
CA THR A 104 17.68 -11.10 7.37
C THR A 104 19.04 -10.43 7.51
N ASP A 105 19.41 -10.15 8.74
CA ASP A 105 20.77 -9.77 9.10
C ASP A 105 21.15 -10.36 10.46
N SER A 106 22.44 -10.53 10.69
CA SER A 106 22.93 -11.09 11.95
C SER A 106 24.34 -10.61 12.26
N HIS A 107 24.55 -10.25 13.52
CA HIS A 107 25.85 -9.81 14.02
C HIS A 107 26.21 -10.48 15.34
N ALA A 108 27.47 -10.83 15.50
CA ALA A 108 28.01 -11.29 16.78
C ALA A 108 28.15 -10.10 17.75
N PHE A 109 28.10 -10.37 19.06
CA PHE A 109 28.47 -9.36 20.05
C PHE A 109 29.97 -9.06 19.99
N ASP A 110 30.30 -7.78 20.14
CA ASP A 110 31.66 -7.29 20.37
C ASP A 110 31.99 -7.35 21.87
N THR A 111 33.23 -7.07 22.23
CA THR A 111 33.68 -7.03 23.64
C THR A 111 33.38 -5.69 24.32
N LYS A 112 33.22 -4.61 23.57
CA LYS A 112 33.06 -3.22 24.05
C LYS A 112 31.91 -2.49 23.33
N GLY A 113 31.57 -1.31 23.83
CA GLY A 113 30.59 -0.45 23.24
C GLY A 113 29.21 -0.60 23.85
N THR A 114 28.20 -0.03 23.17
CA THR A 114 26.80 -0.03 23.61
C THR A 114 25.91 -0.51 22.49
N LEU A 115 25.03 -1.46 22.79
CA LEU A 115 24.11 -2.05 21.82
C LEU A 115 23.16 -1.00 21.22
N ARG A 116 23.09 -1.00 19.90
CA ARG A 116 22.06 -0.33 19.11
C ARG A 116 21.12 -1.39 18.53
N LEU A 117 19.82 -1.18 18.65
CA LEU A 117 18.83 -2.13 18.14
C LEU A 117 17.53 -1.39 17.76
N ALA A 118 17.13 -1.51 16.51
CA ALA A 118 15.95 -0.84 15.97
C ALA A 118 15.91 0.68 16.27
N GLY A 119 17.09 1.32 16.20
CA GLY A 119 17.27 2.75 16.44
C GLY A 119 17.31 3.19 17.91
N ILE A 120 17.13 2.27 18.88
CA ILE A 120 17.28 2.58 20.30
C ILE A 120 18.64 2.18 20.84
N THR A 121 19.03 2.78 21.97
CA THR A 121 20.27 2.46 22.69
C THR A 121 19.94 1.60 23.90
N ILE A 122 20.56 0.43 24.01
CA ILE A 122 20.37 -0.49 25.13
C ILE A 122 21.66 -0.48 25.97
N LYS A 123 21.58 0.16 27.14
CA LYS A 123 22.72 0.25 28.08
C LYS A 123 23.06 -1.12 28.68
N LYS A 124 24.33 -1.27 29.13
CA LYS A 124 24.86 -2.45 29.80
C LYS A 124 25.00 -3.70 28.91
N LEU A 125 24.83 -3.59 27.60
CA LEU A 125 25.12 -4.66 26.66
C LEU A 125 26.15 -4.19 25.64
N PRO A 126 27.06 -5.06 25.22
CA PRO A 126 28.09 -4.73 24.23
C PRO A 126 27.43 -4.45 22.87
N LYS A 127 28.07 -3.62 22.05
CA LYS A 127 27.64 -3.41 20.66
C LYS A 127 27.72 -4.71 19.86
N LEU A 128 27.09 -4.72 18.71
CA LEU A 128 27.31 -5.76 17.72
C LEU A 128 28.51 -5.41 16.84
N HIS A 129 29.26 -6.42 16.42
CA HIS A 129 30.41 -6.27 15.55
C HIS A 129 29.98 -5.94 14.13
N ALA A 130 30.32 -4.74 13.65
CA ALA A 130 29.96 -4.25 12.32
C ALA A 130 30.84 -3.03 11.95
N ASN A 131 30.89 -2.70 10.67
CA ASN A 131 31.54 -1.48 10.16
C ASN A 131 30.71 -0.22 10.45
N SER A 132 29.42 -0.37 10.80
CA SER A 132 28.48 0.68 11.20
C SER A 132 28.23 0.66 12.72
N ASP A 133 27.10 1.21 13.18
CA ASP A 133 26.64 1.10 14.57
C ASP A 133 26.11 -0.29 14.93
N GLY A 134 26.05 -1.22 13.95
CA GLY A 134 25.67 -2.62 14.13
C GLY A 134 24.19 -2.85 14.42
N ASP A 135 23.31 -1.93 14.05
CA ASP A 135 21.87 -2.11 14.26
C ASP A 135 21.30 -3.14 13.28
N VAL A 136 21.37 -4.40 13.68
CA VAL A 136 20.93 -5.56 12.90
C VAL A 136 19.48 -5.47 12.44
N ALA A 137 18.62 -4.81 13.23
CA ALA A 137 17.21 -4.63 12.85
C ALA A 137 17.03 -3.61 11.71
N LEU A 138 17.76 -2.50 11.78
CA LEU A 138 17.71 -1.49 10.71
C LEU A 138 18.40 -1.99 9.44
N HIS A 139 19.43 -2.84 9.55
CA HIS A 139 20.06 -3.49 8.39
C HIS A 139 19.11 -4.46 7.68
N ALA A 140 18.48 -5.39 8.44
CA ALA A 140 17.48 -6.29 7.88
C ALA A 140 16.32 -5.53 7.23
N LEU A 141 15.83 -4.46 7.89
CA LEU A 141 14.77 -3.62 7.39
C LEU A 141 15.17 -2.87 6.10
N ALA A 142 16.37 -2.26 6.08
CA ALA A 142 16.85 -1.56 4.88
C ALA A 142 16.96 -2.52 3.70
N THR A 143 17.48 -3.73 3.92
CA THR A 143 17.56 -4.77 2.88
C THR A 143 16.18 -5.22 2.41
N ALA A 144 15.21 -5.41 3.32
CA ALA A 144 13.84 -5.78 2.94
C ALA A 144 13.15 -4.69 2.12
N ILE A 145 13.30 -3.41 2.49
CA ILE A 145 12.76 -2.29 1.71
C ILE A 145 13.43 -2.22 0.33
N SER A 146 14.75 -2.34 0.27
CA SER A 146 15.50 -2.36 -0.99
C SER A 146 15.04 -3.48 -1.91
N GLN A 147 14.86 -4.69 -1.38
CA GLN A 147 14.33 -5.83 -2.13
C GLN A 147 12.91 -5.58 -2.65
N ALA A 148 12.02 -5.01 -1.83
CA ALA A 148 10.65 -4.66 -2.24
C ALA A 148 10.61 -3.58 -3.34
N LEU A 149 11.63 -2.72 -3.38
CA LEU A 149 11.86 -1.73 -4.44
C LEU A 149 12.49 -2.33 -5.71
N GLY A 150 12.90 -3.60 -5.68
CA GLY A 150 13.62 -4.26 -6.78
C GLY A 150 15.09 -3.81 -6.89
N GLN A 151 15.67 -3.34 -5.79
CA GLN A 151 17.07 -2.88 -5.72
C GLN A 151 18.00 -3.95 -5.12
N GLY A 152 19.30 -3.66 -5.07
CA GLY A 152 20.32 -4.56 -4.56
C GLY A 152 20.36 -4.67 -3.03
N SER A 153 21.35 -5.44 -2.54
CA SER A 153 21.57 -5.65 -1.11
C SER A 153 22.12 -4.40 -0.41
N LEU A 154 22.08 -4.40 0.93
CA LEU A 154 22.51 -3.27 1.76
C LEU A 154 23.93 -2.79 1.42
N GLY A 155 24.89 -3.68 1.21
CA GLY A 155 26.28 -3.34 0.89
C GLY A 155 26.44 -2.48 -0.36
N THR A 156 25.53 -2.59 -1.34
CA THR A 156 25.64 -1.81 -2.59
C THR A 156 25.42 -0.31 -2.42
N PHE A 157 24.78 0.13 -1.36
CA PHE A 157 24.54 1.55 -1.08
C PHE A 157 24.99 1.99 0.31
N ALA A 158 25.03 1.08 1.30
CA ALA A 158 25.45 1.43 2.65
C ALA A 158 26.97 1.64 2.74
N ASP A 159 27.75 0.87 1.99
CA ASP A 159 29.22 1.01 1.98
C ASP A 159 29.64 2.39 1.46
N GLU A 160 28.97 2.94 0.45
CA GLU A 160 29.17 4.30 -0.02
C GLU A 160 28.92 5.34 1.08
N ILE A 161 27.88 5.13 1.90
CA ILE A 161 27.54 6.00 3.03
C ILE A 161 28.58 5.87 4.15
N VAL A 162 29.01 4.65 4.47
CA VAL A 162 30.01 4.40 5.52
C VAL A 162 31.37 5.02 5.18
N VAL A 163 31.79 4.98 3.93
CA VAL A 163 33.04 5.62 3.47
C VAL A 163 33.04 7.12 3.73
N THR A 164 31.88 7.78 3.77
CA THR A 164 31.78 9.20 4.15
C THR A 164 31.91 9.46 5.67
N GLY A 165 32.14 8.44 6.48
CA GLY A 165 32.24 8.52 7.95
C GLY A 165 30.89 8.42 8.67
N ILE A 166 29.80 8.17 7.94
CA ILE A 166 28.46 8.01 8.52
C ILE A 166 28.27 6.55 8.91
N THR A 167 28.24 6.28 10.21
CA THR A 167 28.08 4.91 10.73
C THR A 167 26.69 4.58 11.24
N SER A 168 25.79 5.57 11.34
CA SER A 168 24.44 5.34 11.86
C SER A 168 23.55 4.64 10.83
N SER A 169 23.06 3.44 11.17
CA SER A 169 22.15 2.64 10.31
C SER A 169 20.84 3.33 9.99
N LYS A 170 20.41 4.32 10.78
CA LYS A 170 19.25 5.17 10.43
C LYS A 170 19.45 5.93 9.11
N GLN A 171 20.68 6.28 8.77
CA GLN A 171 20.98 7.01 7.54
C GLN A 171 20.81 6.13 6.29
N PHE A 172 20.98 4.80 6.43
CA PHE A 172 20.79 3.87 5.32
C PHE A 172 19.33 3.79 4.84
N LEU A 173 18.38 4.12 5.71
CA LEU A 173 16.95 4.16 5.35
C LEU A 173 16.56 5.41 4.55
N LYS A 174 17.28 6.53 4.68
CA LYS A 174 16.92 7.79 4.01
C LYS A 174 16.77 7.69 2.49
N PRO A 175 17.74 7.13 1.74
CA PRO A 175 17.61 7.00 0.28
C PRO A 175 16.45 6.08 -0.09
N LEU A 176 16.20 5.02 0.69
CA LEU A 176 15.10 4.10 0.45
C LEU A 176 13.73 4.75 0.68
N LEU A 177 13.58 5.55 1.74
CA LEU A 177 12.36 6.31 2.02
C LEU A 177 12.11 7.38 0.95
N ALA A 178 13.16 8.01 0.42
CA ALA A 178 13.05 8.95 -0.70
C ALA A 178 12.58 8.24 -1.99
N GLU A 179 13.10 7.04 -2.27
CA GLU A 179 12.70 6.24 -3.42
C GLU A 179 11.24 5.72 -3.28
N LEU A 180 10.82 5.30 -2.09
CA LEU A 180 9.41 4.97 -1.82
C LEU A 180 8.48 6.15 -2.18
N LYS A 181 8.83 7.35 -1.72
CA LYS A 181 8.06 8.56 -2.03
C LYS A 181 8.00 8.85 -3.53
N LYS A 182 9.12 8.73 -4.24
CA LYS A 182 9.22 8.93 -5.69
C LYS A 182 8.33 7.95 -6.47
N GLN A 183 8.25 6.68 -6.02
CA GLN A 183 7.41 5.64 -6.62
C GLN A 183 5.95 5.66 -6.13
N SER A 184 5.55 6.62 -5.29
CA SER A 184 4.23 6.66 -4.64
C SER A 184 3.91 5.37 -3.88
N LEU A 185 4.92 4.81 -3.21
CA LEU A 185 4.79 3.64 -2.35
C LEU A 185 4.83 4.05 -0.88
N VAL A 186 4.08 3.33 -0.06
CA VAL A 186 4.05 3.48 1.40
C VAL A 186 4.24 2.13 2.07
N ILE A 187 4.84 2.13 3.25
CA ILE A 187 4.94 0.92 4.08
C ILE A 187 3.56 0.64 4.68
N GLY A 188 2.94 -0.45 4.28
CA GLY A 188 1.66 -0.90 4.83
C GLY A 188 1.83 -1.68 6.13
N HIS A 189 2.84 -2.55 6.18
CA HIS A 189 3.16 -3.35 7.36
C HIS A 189 4.66 -3.65 7.43
N LEU A 190 5.17 -3.70 8.67
CA LEU A 190 6.51 -4.15 9.01
C LEU A 190 6.43 -5.24 10.09
N GLY A 191 7.02 -6.39 9.83
CA GLY A 191 7.27 -7.44 10.81
C GLY A 191 8.74 -7.56 11.11
N LEU A 192 9.13 -7.60 12.39
CA LEU A 192 10.46 -7.95 12.85
C LEU A 192 10.40 -9.20 13.72
N HIS A 193 11.26 -10.16 13.42
CA HIS A 193 11.47 -11.34 14.24
C HIS A 193 12.91 -11.38 14.70
N PHE A 194 13.12 -11.40 16.03
CA PHE A 194 14.45 -11.51 16.61
C PHE A 194 14.72 -12.92 17.11
N GLU A 195 15.92 -13.40 16.87
CA GLU A 195 16.45 -14.55 17.57
C GLU A 195 17.67 -14.12 18.40
N CYS A 196 17.55 -14.17 19.73
CA CYS A 196 18.63 -13.83 20.65
C CYS A 196 18.35 -14.32 22.09
N LYS A 197 19.40 -14.61 22.82
CA LYS A 197 19.35 -14.87 24.25
C LYS A 197 19.20 -13.57 25.06
N ILE A 198 19.91 -12.55 24.62
CA ILE A 198 19.96 -11.19 25.17
C ILE A 198 19.98 -10.17 24.00
N PRO A 199 19.35 -8.96 24.17
CA PRO A 199 18.51 -8.56 25.30
C PRO A 199 17.18 -9.33 25.36
N LYS A 200 16.43 -9.21 26.46
CA LYS A 200 15.02 -9.58 26.45
C LYS A 200 14.28 -8.52 25.65
N ILE A 201 13.65 -8.92 24.56
CA ILE A 201 13.02 -8.00 23.59
C ILE A 201 11.64 -7.52 24.09
N ASP A 202 10.84 -8.40 24.72
CA ASP A 202 9.47 -8.07 25.12
C ASP A 202 9.35 -6.75 25.92
N PRO A 203 10.22 -6.46 26.92
CA PRO A 203 10.17 -5.18 27.62
C PRO A 203 10.54 -3.97 26.75
N LEU A 204 11.16 -4.18 25.60
CA LEU A 204 11.63 -3.13 24.68
C LEU A 204 10.67 -2.85 23.53
N VAL A 205 9.64 -3.70 23.33
CA VAL A 205 8.74 -3.65 22.19
C VAL A 205 8.13 -2.25 22.00
N ILE A 206 7.64 -1.62 23.06
CA ILE A 206 7.02 -0.28 23.00
C ILE A 206 8.06 0.75 22.51
N SER A 207 9.28 0.73 23.06
CA SER A 207 10.36 1.65 22.69
C SER A 207 10.84 1.43 21.28
N ILE A 208 10.94 0.18 20.84
CA ILE A 208 11.31 -0.19 19.47
C ILE A 208 10.24 0.28 18.48
N LYS A 209 8.96 -0.01 18.75
CA LYS A 209 7.85 0.45 17.88
C LYS A 209 7.84 1.98 17.76
N LYS A 210 8.01 2.70 18.86
CA LYS A 210 8.11 4.16 18.86
C LYS A 210 9.26 4.65 17.97
N SER A 211 10.46 4.10 18.16
CA SER A 211 11.63 4.48 17.36
C SER A 211 11.44 4.22 15.87
N LEU A 212 10.92 3.04 15.51
CA LEU A 212 10.67 2.68 14.11
C LEU A 212 9.55 3.52 13.49
N SER A 213 8.50 3.82 14.26
CA SER A 213 7.41 4.70 13.84
C SER A 213 7.92 6.11 13.46
N GLU A 214 8.81 6.67 14.30
CA GLU A 214 9.47 7.96 14.03
C GLU A 214 10.41 7.91 12.82
N ILE A 215 11.20 6.84 12.67
CA ILE A 215 12.18 6.70 11.57
C ILE A 215 11.46 6.51 10.23
N LEU A 216 10.39 5.70 10.20
CA LEU A 216 9.70 5.28 8.98
C LEU A 216 8.47 6.12 8.64
N HIS A 217 8.06 7.01 9.55
CA HIS A 217 6.83 7.81 9.45
C HIS A 217 5.56 6.96 9.26
N ILE A 218 5.44 5.86 10.03
CA ILE A 218 4.29 4.96 10.03
C ILE A 218 3.70 4.84 11.44
N SER A 219 2.46 4.34 11.56
CA SER A 219 1.84 4.06 12.86
C SER A 219 2.51 2.87 13.56
N ALA A 220 2.61 2.90 14.89
CA ALA A 220 3.10 1.78 15.69
C ALA A 220 2.25 0.50 15.51
N GLU A 221 0.98 0.64 15.10
CA GLU A 221 0.07 -0.47 14.80
C GLU A 221 0.48 -1.24 13.53
N GLN A 222 1.21 -0.59 12.61
CA GLN A 222 1.74 -1.21 11.41
C GLN A 222 3.00 -2.05 11.67
N ILE A 223 3.48 -2.11 12.93
CA ILE A 223 4.73 -2.77 13.29
C ILE A 223 4.44 -3.98 14.17
N GLY A 224 4.73 -5.18 13.68
CA GLY A 224 4.74 -6.43 14.43
C GLY A 224 6.14 -6.77 14.90
N ILE A 225 6.29 -7.21 16.16
CA ILE A 225 7.57 -7.65 16.72
C ILE A 225 7.39 -8.97 17.45
N THR A 226 8.20 -9.95 17.12
CA THR A 226 8.25 -11.25 17.79
C THR A 226 9.69 -11.61 18.13
N VAL A 227 9.87 -12.52 19.08
CA VAL A 227 11.19 -12.95 19.52
C VAL A 227 11.21 -14.43 19.88
N THR A 228 12.32 -15.07 19.63
CA THR A 228 12.64 -16.43 20.12
C THR A 228 14.03 -16.45 20.73
N SER A 229 14.22 -17.37 21.69
CA SER A 229 15.58 -17.73 22.17
C SER A 229 16.20 -18.86 21.36
N GLY A 230 15.47 -19.42 20.37
CA GLY A 230 15.90 -20.59 19.61
C GLY A 230 16.23 -21.80 20.49
N GLU A 231 15.66 -21.87 21.71
CA GLU A 231 15.88 -22.93 22.71
C GLU A 231 17.38 -23.25 22.97
N GLY A 232 18.26 -22.27 22.72
CA GLY A 232 19.72 -22.46 22.84
C GLY A 232 20.35 -23.37 21.77
N LEU A 233 19.64 -23.66 20.69
CA LEU A 233 20.15 -24.52 19.61
C LEU A 233 21.14 -23.76 18.71
N THR A 234 20.86 -22.52 18.41
CA THR A 234 21.68 -21.67 17.52
C THR A 234 22.73 -20.88 18.27
N ALA A 235 23.64 -20.23 17.54
CA ALA A 235 24.62 -19.31 18.11
C ALA A 235 23.93 -18.11 18.79
N PHE A 236 22.80 -17.62 18.22
CA PHE A 236 22.04 -16.50 18.75
C PHE A 236 21.30 -16.88 20.03
N GLY A 237 20.68 -18.07 20.05
CA GLY A 237 20.07 -18.66 21.25
C GLY A 237 21.10 -18.97 22.37
N LYS A 238 22.36 -19.20 22.01
CA LYS A 238 23.50 -19.33 22.97
C LYS A 238 24.03 -17.97 23.44
N GLY A 239 23.53 -16.85 22.89
CA GLY A 239 23.95 -15.51 23.30
C GLY A 239 25.22 -15.00 22.64
N LYS A 240 25.60 -15.54 21.49
CA LYS A 240 26.80 -15.10 20.75
C LYS A 240 26.55 -13.88 19.86
N GLY A 241 25.31 -13.52 19.64
CA GLY A 241 24.89 -12.41 18.79
C GLY A 241 23.39 -12.26 18.72
N ILE A 242 22.91 -11.46 17.76
CA ILE A 242 21.50 -11.24 17.45
C ILE A 242 21.30 -11.51 15.97
N HIS A 243 20.23 -12.22 15.65
CA HIS A 243 19.68 -12.35 14.30
C HIS A 243 18.34 -11.63 14.23
N CYS A 244 18.09 -10.94 13.13
CA CYS A 244 16.84 -10.27 12.86
C CYS A 244 16.34 -10.62 11.45
N THR A 245 15.08 -11.02 11.35
CA THR A 245 14.34 -11.13 10.09
C THR A 245 13.37 -9.96 10.01
N ALA A 246 13.39 -9.23 8.90
CA ALA A 246 12.44 -8.17 8.58
C ALA A 246 11.55 -8.60 7.42
N VAL A 247 10.24 -8.40 7.55
CA VAL A 247 9.25 -8.53 6.48
C VAL A 247 8.63 -7.17 6.28
N VAL A 248 8.64 -6.67 5.05
CA VAL A 248 8.00 -5.39 4.72
C VAL A 248 6.96 -5.61 3.62
N THR A 249 5.80 -4.97 3.76
CA THR A 249 4.78 -4.91 2.72
C THR A 249 4.59 -3.46 2.29
N LEU A 250 4.78 -3.18 1.01
CA LEU A 250 4.60 -1.88 0.39
C LEU A 250 3.27 -1.84 -0.37
N TRP A 251 2.57 -0.71 -0.27
CA TRP A 251 1.35 -0.43 -1.01
C TRP A 251 1.56 0.79 -1.91
N ARG A 252 0.85 0.86 -3.01
CA ARG A 252 0.75 2.08 -3.79
C ARG A 252 -0.23 3.05 -3.09
N LYS A 253 0.21 4.31 -2.92
CA LYS A 253 -0.62 5.36 -2.34
C LYS A 253 -1.66 5.86 -3.35
#